data_16e177c09d0bbeacbbb8c82cb31932d1
#
_entry.id   16e177c09d0bbeacbbb8c82cb31932d1
#
_cell.length_a   1.000
_cell.length_b   1.000
_cell.length_c   1.000
_cell.angle_alpha   90.00
_cell.angle_beta   90.00
_cell.angle_gamma   90.00
#
_symmetry.space_group_name_H-M   'P 1'
#
loop_
_entity.id
_entity.type
_entity.pdbx_description
1 polymer ?
#
loop_
_entity_poly.entity_id
_entity_poly.type
_entity_poly.pdbx_seq_one_letter_code
_entity_poly.pdbx_strand_id
1 'polypeptide(L)'
;MWTASALYATQAGQAAPAGTTTWSGVYTEDQAKLGKTAYVKHCAECHGEDLGGDGFAPALKGPEFLSNWSGLTVGELFDRIKISMPPTSPNDVTPKEKVEIVAYLLEEDGFPAGTTELPATLEALKAIKFESNKPGR
;
A
#
# COMPACT_ATOMS: atom_id res chain seq x y z
N MET A 1 -34.51 8.53 33.74
CA MET A 1 -33.52 9.19 32.88
C MET A 1 -32.54 8.14 32.41
N TRP A 2 -32.57 7.81 31.15
CA TRP A 2 -31.67 6.83 30.54
C TRP A 2 -30.52 7.58 29.88
N THR A 3 -29.33 7.46 30.44
CA THR A 3 -28.13 8.00 29.80
C THR A 3 -27.61 6.95 28.83
N ALA A 4 -27.82 7.19 27.54
CA ALA A 4 -27.20 6.39 26.50
C ALA A 4 -25.71 6.76 26.47
N SER A 5 -24.85 5.92 27.04
CA SER A 5 -23.43 6.01 26.84
C SER A 5 -23.14 5.56 25.41
N ALA A 6 -22.85 6.50 24.55
CA ALA A 6 -22.35 6.22 23.21
C ALA A 6 -20.94 5.61 23.36
N LEU A 7 -20.84 4.31 23.14
CA LEU A 7 -19.55 3.64 23.00
C LEU A 7 -18.94 4.05 21.65
N TYR A 8 -18.03 5.00 21.68
CA TYR A 8 -17.19 5.31 20.53
C TYR A 8 -16.19 4.15 20.38
N ALA A 9 -16.53 3.21 19.52
CA ALA A 9 -15.59 2.19 19.12
C ALA A 9 -14.51 2.87 18.27
N THR A 10 -13.31 3.00 18.81
CA THR A 10 -12.15 3.40 18.03
C THR A 10 -11.84 2.30 17.03
N GLN A 11 -12.09 2.56 15.75
CA GLN A 11 -11.85 1.61 14.66
C GLN A 11 -10.40 1.59 14.16
N ALA A 12 -9.45 2.05 14.98
CA ALA A 12 -8.04 1.98 14.63
C ALA A 12 -7.57 0.52 14.65
N GLY A 13 -7.20 -0.01 13.50
CA GLY A 13 -6.55 -1.31 13.37
C GLY A 13 -7.46 -2.51 13.08
N GLN A 14 -8.70 -2.30 12.66
CA GLN A 14 -9.54 -3.40 12.21
C GLN A 14 -9.10 -3.89 10.83
N ALA A 15 -9.04 -5.23 10.65
CA ALA A 15 -8.81 -5.83 9.36
C ALA A 15 -9.92 -5.43 8.37
N ALA A 16 -9.56 -5.27 7.10
CA ALA A 16 -10.52 -4.99 6.04
C ALA A 16 -11.58 -6.09 5.97
N PRO A 17 -12.83 -5.78 5.60
CA PRO A 17 -13.87 -6.79 5.39
C PRO A 17 -13.43 -7.86 4.39
N ALA A 18 -13.99 -9.07 4.53
CA ALA A 18 -13.78 -10.15 3.59
C ALA A 18 -14.13 -9.70 2.15
N GLY A 19 -13.31 -10.08 1.18
CA GLY A 19 -13.50 -9.68 -0.22
C GLY A 19 -12.92 -8.32 -0.58
N THR A 20 -12.23 -7.65 0.35
CA THR A 20 -11.55 -6.39 0.05
C THR A 20 -10.35 -6.64 -0.87
N THR A 21 -10.26 -5.84 -1.93
CA THR A 21 -9.16 -5.93 -2.90
C THR A 21 -8.55 -4.55 -3.14
N THR A 22 -7.49 -4.52 -3.91
CA THR A 22 -6.90 -3.25 -4.39
C THR A 22 -7.88 -2.36 -5.16
N TRP A 23 -9.00 -2.89 -5.61
CA TRP A 23 -10.05 -2.13 -6.30
C TRP A 23 -11.10 -1.54 -5.36
N SER A 24 -11.00 -1.79 -4.07
CA SER A 24 -11.99 -1.38 -3.07
C SER A 24 -11.78 0.04 -2.51
N GLY A 25 -10.82 0.82 -3.05
CA GLY A 25 -10.54 2.15 -2.52
C GLY A 25 -9.87 2.10 -1.15
N VAL A 26 -8.76 1.37 -1.05
CA VAL A 26 -8.13 1.02 0.23
C VAL A 26 -7.12 2.05 0.75
N TYR A 27 -6.85 3.10 -0.02
CA TYR A 27 -5.94 4.18 0.35
C TYR A 27 -6.60 5.53 0.05
N THR A 28 -6.04 6.62 0.58
CA THR A 28 -6.49 7.97 0.24
C THR A 28 -5.50 8.66 -0.69
N GLU A 29 -5.98 9.64 -1.47
CA GLU A 29 -5.11 10.46 -2.31
C GLU A 29 -4.05 11.19 -1.50
N ASP A 30 -4.41 11.71 -0.32
CA ASP A 30 -3.46 12.38 0.55
C ASP A 30 -2.35 11.44 1.02
N GLN A 31 -2.71 10.20 1.35
CA GLN A 31 -1.72 9.18 1.71
C GLN A 31 -0.78 8.89 0.55
N ALA A 32 -1.29 8.77 -0.67
CA ALA A 32 -0.48 8.56 -1.87
C ALA A 32 0.47 9.74 -2.15
N LYS A 33 0.04 10.97 -1.89
CA LYS A 33 0.91 12.15 -2.03
C LYS A 33 2.08 12.11 -1.06
N LEU A 34 1.84 11.73 0.20
CA LEU A 34 2.90 11.54 1.17
C LEU A 34 3.83 10.41 0.73
N GLY A 35 3.27 9.34 0.19
CA GLY A 35 4.02 8.21 -0.36
C GLY A 35 4.91 8.61 -1.54
N LYS A 36 4.45 9.48 -2.40
CA LYS A 36 5.26 10.02 -3.50
C LYS A 36 6.49 10.75 -2.99
N THR A 37 6.32 11.60 -1.99
CA THR A 37 7.44 12.32 -1.36
C THR A 37 8.46 11.36 -0.77
N ALA A 38 7.99 10.36 -0.03
CA ALA A 38 8.87 9.35 0.57
C ALA A 38 9.54 8.47 -0.52
N TYR A 39 8.81 8.11 -1.56
CA TYR A 39 9.34 7.35 -2.69
C TYR A 39 10.49 8.06 -3.39
N VAL A 40 10.31 9.33 -3.71
CA VAL A 40 11.35 10.12 -4.37
C VAL A 40 12.60 10.20 -3.49
N LYS A 41 12.43 10.31 -2.19
CA LYS A 41 13.54 10.41 -1.25
C LYS A 41 14.29 9.09 -1.06
N HIS A 42 13.59 7.96 -1.00
CA HIS A 42 14.18 6.69 -0.55
C HIS A 42 14.26 5.59 -1.63
N CYS A 43 13.49 5.68 -2.67
CA CYS A 43 13.30 4.58 -3.62
C CYS A 43 13.68 4.92 -5.06
N ALA A 44 13.46 6.16 -5.48
CA ALA A 44 13.59 6.58 -6.87
C ALA A 44 15.00 6.43 -7.43
N GLU A 45 16.02 6.54 -6.59
CA GLU A 45 17.42 6.39 -7.03
C GLU A 45 17.66 5.04 -7.73
N CYS A 46 17.06 3.97 -7.22
CA CYS A 46 17.19 2.64 -7.78
C CYS A 46 16.01 2.27 -8.69
N HIS A 47 14.78 2.56 -8.28
CA HIS A 47 13.58 2.15 -9.01
C HIS A 47 13.14 3.13 -10.09
N GLY A 48 13.78 4.31 -10.17
CA GLY A 48 13.44 5.35 -11.14
C GLY A 48 12.33 6.27 -10.65
N GLU A 49 12.36 7.52 -11.10
CA GLU A 49 11.28 8.49 -10.81
C GLU A 49 9.96 8.10 -11.48
N ASP A 50 10.07 7.37 -12.60
CA ASP A 50 8.94 6.85 -13.36
C ASP A 50 8.49 5.44 -12.89
N LEU A 51 9.10 4.90 -11.84
CA LEU A 51 8.86 3.55 -11.32
C LEU A 51 9.25 2.43 -12.30
N GLY A 52 10.01 2.74 -13.32
CA GLY A 52 10.35 1.80 -14.39
C GLY A 52 11.48 0.83 -14.08
N GLY A 53 12.20 1.04 -12.97
CA GLY A 53 13.37 0.24 -12.63
C GLY A 53 14.60 0.65 -13.43
N ASP A 54 15.72 -0.06 -13.23
CA ASP A 54 17.00 0.26 -13.88
C ASP A 54 17.78 -0.98 -14.34
N GLY A 55 17.16 -2.16 -14.35
CA GLY A 55 17.81 -3.42 -14.68
C GLY A 55 18.34 -4.19 -13.46
N PHE A 56 18.66 -3.52 -12.36
CA PHE A 56 18.97 -4.13 -11.06
C PHE A 56 17.75 -4.09 -10.15
N ALA A 57 17.14 -2.91 -10.02
CA ALA A 57 15.89 -2.75 -9.30
C ALA A 57 14.72 -2.98 -10.25
N PRO A 58 13.73 -3.82 -9.89
CA PRO A 58 12.59 -4.09 -10.75
C PRO A 58 11.69 -2.88 -10.89
N ALA A 59 10.90 -2.86 -11.95
CA ALA A 59 9.82 -1.89 -12.11
C ALA A 59 8.78 -2.07 -10.98
N LEU A 60 8.27 -0.96 -10.49
CA LEU A 60 7.22 -0.94 -9.47
C LEU A 60 5.86 -0.51 -10.05
N LYS A 61 5.76 -0.52 -11.36
CA LYS A 61 4.59 -0.13 -12.13
C LYS A 61 4.52 -0.95 -13.39
N GLY A 62 3.30 -1.22 -13.83
CA GLY A 62 3.05 -1.85 -15.11
C GLY A 62 2.84 -3.36 -15.05
N PRO A 63 2.77 -4.03 -16.21
CA PRO A 63 2.32 -5.42 -16.31
C PRO A 63 3.15 -6.42 -15.51
N GLU A 64 4.47 -6.26 -15.48
CA GLU A 64 5.34 -7.17 -14.74
C GLU A 64 5.12 -7.06 -13.23
N PHE A 65 5.07 -5.83 -12.70
CA PHE A 65 4.77 -5.60 -11.29
C PHE A 65 3.41 -6.15 -10.90
N LEU A 66 2.39 -5.85 -11.69
CA LEU A 66 1.03 -6.33 -11.45
C LEU A 66 0.95 -7.86 -11.49
N SER A 67 1.63 -8.49 -12.44
CA SER A 67 1.69 -9.95 -12.54
C SER A 67 2.38 -10.60 -11.34
N ASN A 68 3.47 -10.01 -10.86
CA ASN A 68 4.23 -10.55 -9.74
C ASN A 68 3.44 -10.52 -8.43
N TRP A 69 2.56 -9.53 -8.25
CA TRP A 69 1.81 -9.38 -7.00
C TRP A 69 0.37 -9.86 -7.07
N SER A 70 -0.17 -10.08 -8.26
CA SER A 70 -1.54 -10.55 -8.43
C SER A 70 -1.76 -11.90 -7.75
N GLY A 71 -2.81 -12.00 -6.97
CA GLY A 71 -3.13 -13.19 -6.19
C GLY A 71 -2.51 -13.24 -4.80
N LEU A 72 -1.56 -12.36 -4.52
CA LEU A 72 -0.99 -12.17 -3.18
C LEU A 72 -1.82 -11.12 -2.43
N THR A 73 -1.31 -10.61 -1.34
CA THR A 73 -1.98 -9.55 -0.55
C THR A 73 -1.15 -8.27 -0.53
N VAL A 74 -1.81 -7.15 -0.25
CA VAL A 74 -1.11 -5.89 0.00
C VAL A 74 -0.16 -6.02 1.19
N GLY A 75 -0.51 -6.86 2.16
CA GLY A 75 0.37 -7.16 3.29
C GLY A 75 1.69 -7.82 2.89
N GLU A 76 1.67 -8.73 1.93
CA GLU A 76 2.88 -9.36 1.42
C GLU A 76 3.78 -8.36 0.69
N LEU A 77 3.20 -7.45 -0.08
CA LEU A 77 3.94 -6.36 -0.71
C LEU A 77 4.57 -5.45 0.35
N PHE A 78 3.78 -5.03 1.33
CA PHE A 78 4.27 -4.20 2.43
C PHE A 78 5.38 -4.89 3.21
N ASP A 79 5.22 -6.16 3.53
CA ASP A 79 6.23 -6.94 4.27
C ASP A 79 7.55 -7.02 3.50
N ARG A 80 7.48 -7.25 2.19
CA ARG A 80 8.66 -7.26 1.33
C ARG A 80 9.42 -5.94 1.40
N ILE A 81 8.71 -4.82 1.33
CA ILE A 81 9.32 -3.49 1.45
C ILE A 81 9.87 -3.28 2.86
N LYS A 82 9.12 -3.67 3.88
CA LYS A 82 9.47 -3.47 5.28
C LYS A 82 10.79 -4.14 5.65
N ILE A 83 11.00 -5.38 5.22
CA ILE A 83 12.17 -6.16 5.63
C ILE A 83 13.38 -5.97 4.71
N SER A 84 13.19 -5.51 3.48
CA SER A 84 14.27 -5.53 2.47
C SER A 84 14.56 -4.20 1.79
N MET A 85 13.74 -3.17 1.96
CA MET A 85 13.91 -1.91 1.23
C MET A 85 14.01 -0.68 2.15
N PRO A 86 14.96 0.23 1.92
CA PRO A 86 16.11 0.13 1.00
C PRO A 86 17.08 -0.98 1.41
N PRO A 87 17.77 -1.65 0.45
CA PRO A 87 18.56 -2.84 0.76
C PRO A 87 19.66 -2.64 1.81
N THR A 88 20.26 -1.47 1.85
CA THR A 88 21.36 -1.16 2.77
C THR A 88 20.88 -0.65 4.14
N SER A 89 19.68 -0.11 4.21
CA SER A 89 19.17 0.54 5.43
C SER A 89 17.63 0.52 5.50
N PRO A 90 17.02 -0.69 5.62
CA PRO A 90 15.56 -0.80 5.64
C PRO A 90 14.90 0.00 6.79
N ASN A 91 15.61 0.19 7.90
CA ASN A 91 15.08 0.88 9.06
C ASN A 91 15.09 2.42 8.95
N ASP A 92 15.74 2.97 7.92
CA ASP A 92 15.76 4.42 7.70
C ASP A 92 14.41 4.94 7.20
N VAL A 93 13.54 4.07 6.73
CA VAL A 93 12.19 4.38 6.31
C VAL A 93 11.21 3.77 7.32
N THR A 94 10.37 4.61 7.91
CA THR A 94 9.43 4.16 8.93
C THR A 94 8.33 3.29 8.35
N PRO A 95 7.67 2.42 9.15
CA PRO A 95 6.50 1.66 8.67
C PRO A 95 5.40 2.56 8.11
N LYS A 96 5.18 3.72 8.70
CA LYS A 96 4.21 4.70 8.21
C LYS A 96 4.58 5.19 6.80
N GLU A 97 5.83 5.58 6.59
CA GLU A 97 6.31 5.99 5.26
C GLU A 97 6.21 4.85 4.25
N LYS A 98 6.50 3.62 4.67
CA LYS A 98 6.40 2.45 3.79
C LYS A 98 4.98 2.16 3.33
N VAL A 99 4.00 2.29 4.22
CA VAL A 99 2.59 2.11 3.82
C VAL A 99 2.11 3.27 2.95
N GLU A 100 2.59 4.48 3.17
CA GLU A 100 2.34 5.62 2.29
C GLU A 100 2.92 5.37 0.89
N ILE A 101 4.12 4.79 0.81
CA ILE A 101 4.73 4.39 -0.45
C ILE A 101 3.88 3.32 -1.15
N VAL A 102 3.35 2.34 -0.42
CA VAL A 102 2.42 1.36 -1.00
C VAL A 102 1.20 2.05 -1.60
N ALA A 103 0.61 3.02 -0.90
CA ALA A 103 -0.50 3.80 -1.43
C ALA A 103 -0.13 4.51 -2.73
N TYR A 104 1.05 5.09 -2.80
CA TYR A 104 1.56 5.71 -4.02
C TYR A 104 1.73 4.70 -5.17
N LEU A 105 2.26 3.51 -4.90
CA LEU A 105 2.36 2.46 -5.91
C LEU A 105 0.99 2.03 -6.43
N LEU A 106 0.01 1.90 -5.55
CA LEU A 106 -1.36 1.55 -5.95
C LEU A 106 -1.97 2.64 -6.84
N GLU A 107 -1.74 3.91 -6.51
CA GLU A 107 -2.21 5.03 -7.33
C GLU A 107 -1.57 5.00 -8.72
N GLU A 108 -0.27 4.82 -8.79
CA GLU A 108 0.47 4.78 -10.06
C GLU A 108 0.10 3.58 -10.93
N ASP A 109 -0.30 2.49 -10.32
CA ASP A 109 -0.76 1.30 -11.04
C ASP A 109 -2.26 1.33 -11.39
N GLY A 110 -2.94 2.45 -11.12
CA GLY A 110 -4.30 2.69 -11.58
C GLY A 110 -5.42 2.20 -10.66
N PHE A 111 -5.09 1.79 -9.43
CA PHE A 111 -6.11 1.41 -8.46
C PHE A 111 -6.81 2.64 -7.88
N PRO A 112 -8.12 2.56 -7.58
CA PRO A 112 -8.86 3.71 -7.10
C PRO A 112 -8.53 4.07 -5.66
N ALA A 113 -8.52 5.38 -5.38
CA ALA A 113 -8.48 5.89 -4.01
C ALA A 113 -9.86 5.78 -3.37
N GLY A 114 -9.87 5.79 -2.06
CA GLY A 114 -11.08 5.80 -1.24
C GLY A 114 -11.00 6.87 -0.16
N THR A 115 -11.73 6.66 0.90
CA THR A 115 -11.84 7.60 2.03
C THR A 115 -11.14 7.12 3.30
N THR A 116 -10.55 5.93 3.26
CA THR A 116 -9.85 5.31 4.38
C THR A 116 -8.40 5.06 4.02
N GLU A 117 -7.48 5.46 4.89
CA GLU A 117 -6.05 5.21 4.69
C GLU A 117 -5.70 3.72 4.85
N LEU A 118 -4.66 3.28 4.15
CA LEU A 118 -4.04 2.00 4.44
C LEU A 118 -3.46 2.04 5.86
N PRO A 119 -3.78 1.05 6.70
CA PRO A 119 -3.16 0.93 8.02
C PRO A 119 -1.70 0.47 7.91
N ALA A 120 -0.86 0.90 8.85
CA ALA A 120 0.56 0.51 8.87
C ALA A 120 0.79 -0.80 9.64
N THR A 121 -0.16 -1.72 9.61
CA THR A 121 -0.09 -3.02 10.29
C THR A 121 -0.18 -4.16 9.27
N LEU A 122 0.75 -5.11 9.36
CA LEU A 122 0.81 -6.25 8.46
C LEU A 122 -0.49 -7.07 8.47
N GLU A 123 -1.05 -7.32 9.66
CA GLU A 123 -2.28 -8.11 9.80
C GLU A 123 -3.46 -7.51 9.02
N ALA A 124 -3.65 -6.19 9.14
CA ALA A 124 -4.74 -5.51 8.43
C ALA A 124 -4.50 -5.52 6.91
N LEU A 125 -3.26 -5.33 6.49
CA LEU A 125 -2.90 -5.29 5.07
C LEU A 125 -3.01 -6.68 4.40
N LYS A 126 -2.80 -7.76 5.14
CA LYS A 126 -2.98 -9.13 4.63
C LYS A 126 -4.44 -9.46 4.30
N ALA A 127 -5.38 -8.71 4.84
CA ALA A 127 -6.80 -8.87 4.51
C ALA A 127 -7.19 -8.24 3.17
N ILE A 128 -6.28 -7.48 2.54
CA ILE A 128 -6.52 -6.83 1.25
C ILE A 128 -5.84 -7.65 0.15
N LYS A 129 -6.64 -8.26 -0.71
CA LYS A 129 -6.12 -9.03 -1.83
C LYS A 129 -5.57 -8.10 -2.92
N PHE A 130 -4.36 -8.37 -3.38
CA PHE A 130 -3.82 -7.69 -4.55
C PHE A 130 -4.42 -8.33 -5.81
N GLU A 131 -5.32 -7.63 -6.45
CA GLU A 131 -6.02 -8.10 -7.64
C GLU A 131 -5.70 -7.17 -8.81
N SER A 132 -4.99 -7.68 -9.81
CA SER A 132 -4.59 -6.85 -10.96
C SER A 132 -5.75 -6.57 -11.91
N ASN A 133 -6.68 -7.50 -12.02
CA ASN A 133 -7.83 -7.35 -12.90
C ASN A 133 -9.00 -6.71 -12.15
N LYS A 134 -9.60 -5.69 -12.78
CA LYS A 134 -10.77 -5.04 -12.20
C LYS A 134 -11.94 -6.02 -12.10
N PRO A 135 -12.57 -6.18 -10.91
CA PRO A 135 -13.72 -7.06 -10.76
C PRO A 135 -14.89 -6.65 -11.66
N GLY A 136 -15.66 -7.63 -12.09
CA GLY A 136 -16.86 -7.41 -12.91
C GLY A 136 -16.62 -7.33 -14.41
N ARG A 137 -15.45 -7.71 -14.87
CA ARG A 137 -15.14 -7.83 -16.30
C ARG A 137 -14.63 -9.21 -16.66
#